data_ce1d83e0cd39e0423b1f70e4cc16cbca
#
_entry.id   ce1d83e0cd39e0423b1f70e4cc16cbca
#
_cell.length_a   1.000
_cell.length_b   1.000
_cell.length_c   1.000
_cell.angle_alpha   90.00
_cell.angle_beta   90.00
_cell.angle_gamma   90.00
#
_symmetry.space_group_name_H-M   'P 1'
#
loop_
_entity.id
_entity.type
_entity.pdbx_description
1 polymer ?
#
loop_
_entity_poly.entity_id
_entity_poly.type
_entity_poly.pdbx_seq_one_letter_code
_entity_poly.pdbx_strand_id
1 'polypeptide(L)'
;RNELLKAYKEGIQKVWVTNFGAIKPLEQQLSFYAKLAWEADGDANRDLETFDETIFLTRWLDSMFTGQPGKAAAALLLEFDQLTNARKLEHMDDDCFSQTSFGDEAAARMHRYEYICSELEKIYENLPEQEKDAFFQMILMKVQAAYFTNGMYYYADRSRLCIRQGKNSDAKRYTDKSHAFDLARRKLLYYYNHVMSNGKWNGILTPEDFPPPRTAMYPSCQVPLHAAADKLIVTCW
;
A
#
# COMPACT_ATOMS: atom_id res chain seq x y z
N ARG A 1 -7.53 5.17 14.65
CA ARG A 1 -7.83 5.04 16.08
C ARG A 1 -7.59 6.35 16.84
N ASN A 2 -6.36 6.85 16.90
CA ASN A 2 -5.98 7.96 17.79
C ASN A 2 -6.88 9.20 17.67
N GLU A 3 -7.21 9.63 16.46
CA GLU A 3 -8.06 10.81 16.24
C GLU A 3 -9.50 10.57 16.72
N LEU A 4 -10.05 9.37 16.52
CA LEU A 4 -11.39 9.03 17.01
C LEU A 4 -11.45 8.98 18.53
N LEU A 5 -10.42 8.39 19.17
CA LEU A 5 -10.33 8.37 20.63
C LEU A 5 -10.18 9.77 21.21
N LYS A 6 -9.38 10.62 20.57
CA LYS A 6 -9.24 12.02 20.98
C LYS A 6 -10.58 12.75 20.89
N ALA A 7 -11.28 12.62 19.76
CA ALA A 7 -12.61 13.22 19.58
C ALA A 7 -13.60 12.73 20.64
N TYR A 8 -13.61 11.43 20.97
CA TYR A 8 -14.44 10.86 21.99
C TYR A 8 -14.15 11.45 23.37
N LYS A 9 -12.87 11.57 23.76
CA LYS A 9 -12.43 12.15 25.02
C LYS A 9 -12.82 13.64 25.16
N GLU A 10 -12.82 14.36 24.04
CA GLU A 10 -13.26 15.76 23.97
C GLU A 10 -14.80 15.92 23.96
N GLY A 11 -15.54 14.84 24.19
CA GLY A 11 -17.00 14.85 24.33
C GLY A 11 -17.79 14.70 23.04
N ILE A 12 -17.14 14.39 21.90
CA ILE A 12 -17.82 14.08 20.63
C ILE A 12 -18.27 12.61 20.67
N GLN A 13 -19.40 12.36 21.33
CA GLN A 13 -19.83 10.99 21.68
C GLN A 13 -21.13 10.55 20.98
N LYS A 14 -21.92 11.46 20.42
CA LYS A 14 -23.26 11.11 19.92
C LYS A 14 -23.30 10.82 18.42
N VAL A 15 -22.53 11.56 17.63
CA VAL A 15 -22.54 11.42 16.17
C VAL A 15 -21.12 11.50 15.65
N TRP A 16 -20.70 10.43 14.97
CA TRP A 16 -19.47 10.40 14.21
C TRP A 16 -19.82 10.23 12.73
N VAL A 17 -19.30 11.10 11.89
CA VAL A 17 -19.48 11.05 10.45
C VAL A 17 -18.13 10.86 9.79
N THR A 18 -18.03 9.87 8.94
CA THR A 18 -16.85 9.64 8.12
C THR A 18 -17.23 9.47 6.66
N ASN A 19 -16.39 9.96 5.78
CA ASN A 19 -16.60 9.83 4.35
C ASN A 19 -15.79 8.63 3.83
N PHE A 20 -16.50 7.65 3.28
CA PHE A 20 -15.93 6.55 2.50
C PHE A 20 -16.33 6.76 1.05
N GLY A 21 -15.36 7.01 0.18
CA GLY A 21 -15.64 7.20 -1.25
C GLY A 21 -16.32 5.98 -1.88
N ALA A 22 -15.83 4.77 -1.50
CA ALA A 22 -16.44 3.49 -1.85
C ALA A 22 -16.23 2.51 -0.69
N ILE A 23 -17.16 1.56 -0.50
CA ILE A 23 -17.00 0.50 0.51
C ILE A 23 -15.82 -0.40 0.13
N LYS A 24 -15.73 -0.78 -1.14
CA LYS A 24 -14.62 -1.58 -1.67
C LYS A 24 -13.48 -0.70 -2.18
N PRO A 25 -12.24 -1.00 -1.78
CA PRO A 25 -11.75 -2.09 -0.92
C PRO A 25 -11.49 -1.65 0.54
N LEU A 26 -12.39 -0.88 1.14
CA LEU A 26 -12.22 -0.27 2.46
C LEU A 26 -12.94 -1.02 3.59
N GLU A 27 -13.31 -2.29 3.37
CA GLU A 27 -14.09 -3.08 4.33
C GLU A 27 -13.39 -3.21 5.69
N GLN A 28 -12.08 -3.39 5.71
CA GLN A 28 -11.28 -3.45 6.94
C GLN A 28 -11.42 -2.16 7.75
N GLN A 29 -11.20 -1.02 7.11
CA GLN A 29 -11.24 0.29 7.75
C GLN A 29 -12.65 0.63 8.23
N LEU A 30 -13.67 0.30 7.43
CA LEU A 30 -15.07 0.51 7.78
C LEU A 30 -15.48 -0.36 8.97
N SER A 31 -15.10 -1.64 8.96
CA SER A 31 -15.36 -2.57 10.07
C SER A 31 -14.68 -2.12 11.36
N PHE A 32 -13.44 -1.65 11.26
CA PHE A 32 -12.71 -1.08 12.40
C PHE A 32 -13.42 0.15 12.97
N TYR A 33 -13.79 1.09 12.09
CA TYR A 33 -14.51 2.30 12.49
C TYR A 33 -15.84 1.98 13.19
N ALA A 34 -16.64 1.10 12.59
CA ALA A 34 -17.94 0.70 13.14
C ALA A 34 -17.78 -0.02 14.49
N LYS A 35 -16.79 -0.91 14.61
CA LYS A 35 -16.51 -1.62 15.86
C LYS A 35 -16.07 -0.68 16.97
N LEU A 36 -15.18 0.27 16.66
CA LEU A 36 -14.72 1.26 17.63
C LEU A 36 -15.88 2.15 18.10
N ALA A 37 -16.74 2.61 17.17
CA ALA A 37 -17.91 3.42 17.50
C ALA A 37 -18.91 2.65 18.39
N TRP A 38 -19.14 1.38 18.07
CA TRP A 38 -20.01 0.50 18.88
C TRP A 38 -19.45 0.28 20.29
N GLU A 39 -18.16 0.06 20.43
CA GLU A 39 -17.52 -0.12 21.74
C GLU A 39 -17.54 1.18 22.56
N ALA A 40 -17.52 2.33 21.90
CA ALA A 40 -17.60 3.63 22.56
C ALA A 40 -18.97 3.90 23.19
N ASP A 41 -20.06 3.39 22.60
CA ASP A 41 -21.45 3.64 23.08
C ASP A 41 -21.88 2.68 24.20
N GLY A 42 -21.20 1.54 24.33
CA GLY A 42 -21.71 0.42 25.13
C GLY A 42 -21.52 0.53 26.66
N ASP A 43 -20.58 1.33 27.16
CA ASP A 43 -20.34 1.51 28.59
C ASP A 43 -19.48 2.74 28.83
N ALA A 44 -20.01 3.73 29.54
CA ALA A 44 -19.28 4.96 29.89
C ALA A 44 -17.99 4.72 30.71
N ASN A 45 -17.80 3.51 31.25
CA ASN A 45 -16.61 3.09 31.97
C ASN A 45 -15.63 2.26 31.12
N ARG A 46 -15.96 2.00 29.84
CA ARG A 46 -15.09 1.20 28.98
C ARG A 46 -13.92 2.05 28.51
N ASP A 47 -12.73 1.67 28.91
CA ASP A 47 -11.51 2.31 28.47
C ASP A 47 -11.20 1.93 27.03
N LEU A 48 -11.60 2.78 26.07
CA LEU A 48 -11.28 2.62 24.66
C LEU A 48 -9.76 2.63 24.38
N GLU A 49 -8.93 3.03 25.35
CA GLU A 49 -7.48 2.95 25.24
C GLU A 49 -7.01 1.49 25.21
N THR A 50 -7.79 0.58 25.79
CA THR A 50 -7.52 -0.86 25.76
C THR A 50 -7.92 -1.53 24.45
N PHE A 51 -8.53 -0.79 23.51
CA PHE A 51 -8.89 -1.35 22.21
C PHE A 51 -7.64 -1.69 21.40
N ASP A 52 -7.38 -2.97 21.24
CA ASP A 52 -6.20 -3.49 20.56
C ASP A 52 -6.50 -3.78 19.09
N GLU A 53 -5.82 -3.07 18.20
CA GLU A 53 -5.98 -3.21 16.76
C GLU A 53 -5.54 -4.58 16.26
N THR A 54 -4.51 -5.19 16.87
CA THR A 54 -4.04 -6.52 16.49
C THR A 54 -5.09 -7.57 16.81
N ILE A 55 -5.69 -7.47 18.00
CA ILE A 55 -6.78 -8.38 18.41
C ILE A 55 -8.00 -8.20 17.50
N PHE A 56 -8.35 -6.95 17.17
CA PHE A 56 -9.44 -6.67 16.24
C PHE A 56 -9.17 -7.32 14.88
N LEU A 57 -8.03 -7.05 14.27
CA LEU A 57 -7.67 -7.56 12.94
C LEU A 57 -7.60 -9.08 12.92
N THR A 58 -7.02 -9.69 13.95
CA THR A 58 -6.97 -11.15 14.08
C THR A 58 -8.38 -11.74 14.06
N ARG A 59 -9.27 -11.25 14.93
CA ARG A 59 -10.64 -11.74 15.01
C ARG A 59 -11.46 -11.46 13.77
N TRP A 60 -11.27 -10.30 13.15
CA TRP A 60 -11.96 -9.90 11.93
C TRP A 60 -11.61 -10.85 10.78
N LEU A 61 -10.32 -11.12 10.57
CA LEU A 61 -9.86 -12.06 9.53
C LEU A 61 -10.32 -13.49 9.80
N ASP A 62 -10.19 -13.96 11.05
CA ASP A 62 -10.56 -15.33 11.43
C ASP A 62 -12.09 -15.56 11.36
N SER A 63 -12.89 -14.48 11.44
CA SER A 63 -14.34 -14.57 11.23
C SER A 63 -14.73 -14.67 9.75
N MET A 64 -13.84 -14.28 8.84
CA MET A 64 -14.10 -14.25 7.39
C MET A 64 -13.49 -15.42 6.64
N PHE A 65 -12.40 -16.01 7.15
CA PHE A 65 -11.61 -17.01 6.44
C PHE A 65 -11.44 -18.26 7.30
N THR A 66 -11.77 -19.42 6.74
CA THR A 66 -11.72 -20.71 7.47
C THR A 66 -10.30 -21.12 7.84
N GLY A 67 -9.29 -20.67 7.08
CA GLY A 67 -7.87 -20.89 7.38
C GLY A 67 -7.33 -20.12 8.59
N GLN A 68 -8.16 -19.30 9.24
CA GLN A 68 -7.80 -18.47 10.41
C GLN A 68 -6.47 -17.71 10.22
N PRO A 69 -6.35 -16.87 9.17
CA PRO A 69 -5.10 -16.19 8.84
C PRO A 69 -4.80 -15.00 9.77
N GLY A 70 -5.69 -14.68 10.70
CA GLY A 70 -5.65 -13.46 11.49
C GLY A 70 -4.34 -13.27 12.25
N LYS A 71 -3.86 -14.32 12.94
CA LYS A 71 -2.60 -14.25 13.68
C LYS A 71 -1.39 -13.94 12.79
N ALA A 72 -1.36 -14.50 11.60
CA ALA A 72 -0.25 -14.27 10.65
C ALA A 72 -0.37 -12.91 9.93
N ALA A 73 -1.59 -12.50 9.58
CA ALA A 73 -1.82 -11.32 8.75
C ALA A 73 -1.97 -10.00 9.53
N ALA A 74 -2.45 -10.04 10.79
CA ALA A 74 -2.76 -8.80 11.54
C ALA A 74 -1.55 -7.86 11.69
N ALA A 75 -0.39 -8.38 12.08
CA ALA A 75 0.82 -7.58 12.22
C ALA A 75 1.29 -6.99 10.89
N LEU A 76 1.19 -7.75 9.79
CA LEU A 76 1.52 -7.32 8.45
C LEU A 76 0.61 -6.16 7.99
N LEU A 77 -0.69 -6.25 8.29
CA LEU A 77 -1.65 -5.21 7.94
C LEU A 77 -1.46 -3.95 8.76
N LEU A 78 -1.13 -4.04 10.04
CA LEU A 78 -0.80 -2.87 10.87
C LEU A 78 0.45 -2.17 10.35
N GLU A 79 1.46 -2.92 9.98
CA GLU A 79 2.66 -2.36 9.37
C GLU A 79 2.36 -1.70 8.02
N PHE A 80 1.55 -2.34 7.19
CA PHE A 80 1.06 -1.77 5.93
C PHE A 80 0.34 -0.44 6.17
N ASP A 81 -0.55 -0.38 7.15
CA ASP A 81 -1.28 0.85 7.51
C ASP A 81 -0.33 1.95 7.99
N GLN A 82 0.73 1.62 8.76
CA GLN A 82 1.77 2.57 9.18
C GLN A 82 2.55 3.13 7.99
N LEU A 83 2.99 2.27 7.07
CA LEU A 83 3.70 2.68 5.86
C LEU A 83 2.84 3.59 4.98
N THR A 84 1.56 3.25 4.82
CA THR A 84 0.60 4.03 4.03
C THR A 84 0.27 5.35 4.70
N ASN A 85 0.17 5.38 6.04
CA ASN A 85 -0.06 6.62 6.80
C ASN A 85 1.15 7.56 6.77
N ALA A 86 2.37 7.04 6.74
CA ALA A 86 3.59 7.86 6.60
C ALA A 86 3.60 8.63 5.27
N ARG A 87 3.12 8.04 4.20
CA ARG A 87 2.88 8.70 2.91
C ARG A 87 1.77 7.99 2.16
N LYS A 88 0.65 8.68 1.97
CA LYS A 88 -0.48 8.17 1.19
C LYS A 88 -0.08 7.97 -0.26
N LEU A 89 -0.62 6.95 -0.91
CA LEU A 89 -0.25 6.60 -2.28
C LEU A 89 -0.59 7.70 -3.29
N GLU A 90 -1.73 8.36 -3.11
CA GLU A 90 -2.15 9.50 -3.94
C GLU A 90 -1.31 10.76 -3.73
N HIS A 91 -0.41 10.76 -2.75
CA HIS A 91 0.52 11.85 -2.47
C HIS A 91 1.97 11.47 -2.79
N MET A 92 2.20 10.29 -3.38
CA MET A 92 3.54 9.93 -3.85
C MET A 92 4.00 10.91 -4.92
N ASP A 93 5.26 11.27 -4.83
CA ASP A 93 5.93 12.18 -5.76
C ASP A 93 7.40 11.79 -5.88
N ASP A 94 8.11 12.43 -6.77
CA ASP A 94 9.54 12.26 -6.96
C ASP A 94 10.30 12.65 -5.68
N ASP A 95 11.33 11.89 -5.36
CA ASP A 95 12.23 12.13 -4.22
C ASP A 95 11.50 12.22 -2.84
N CYS A 96 10.33 11.59 -2.70
CA CYS A 96 9.59 11.56 -1.42
C CYS A 96 10.38 10.91 -0.27
N PHE A 97 11.22 9.94 -0.59
CA PHE A 97 12.03 9.20 0.35
C PHE A 97 13.49 9.23 -0.09
N SER A 98 14.39 9.52 0.86
CA SER A 98 15.81 9.65 0.55
C SER A 98 16.43 8.31 0.13
N GLN A 99 17.24 8.36 -0.94
CA GLN A 99 18.04 7.22 -1.39
C GLN A 99 19.51 7.30 -0.94
N THR A 100 19.88 8.36 -0.26
CA THR A 100 21.28 8.62 0.14
C THR A 100 21.42 8.99 1.61
N SER A 101 20.30 9.17 2.32
CA SER A 101 20.27 9.54 3.72
C SER A 101 19.47 8.54 4.53
N PHE A 102 19.60 8.59 5.85
CA PHE A 102 18.86 7.74 6.80
C PHE A 102 19.03 6.23 6.52
N GLY A 103 20.22 5.81 6.06
CA GLY A 103 20.48 4.41 5.73
C GLY A 103 19.77 3.91 4.47
N ASP A 104 19.55 4.77 3.48
CA ASP A 104 18.72 4.51 2.29
C ASP A 104 17.26 4.24 2.69
N GLU A 105 16.60 5.28 3.19
CA GLU A 105 15.21 5.24 3.65
C GLU A 105 14.26 4.67 2.59
N ALA A 106 14.47 5.04 1.33
CA ALA A 106 13.67 4.55 0.21
C ALA A 106 13.78 3.04 0.01
N ALA A 107 15.01 2.49 0.11
CA ALA A 107 15.22 1.04 0.03
C ALA A 107 14.60 0.31 1.22
N ALA A 108 14.78 0.82 2.44
CA ALA A 108 14.18 0.24 3.64
C ALA A 108 12.66 0.17 3.52
N ARG A 109 12.01 1.25 3.05
CA ARG A 109 10.56 1.29 2.79
C ARG A 109 10.16 0.25 1.73
N MET A 110 10.91 0.16 0.64
CA MET A 110 10.61 -0.79 -0.45
C MET A 110 10.70 -2.24 0.02
N HIS A 111 11.73 -2.60 0.79
CA HIS A 111 11.87 -3.94 1.36
C HIS A 111 10.73 -4.30 2.32
N ARG A 112 10.21 -3.31 3.09
CA ARG A 112 9.06 -3.55 3.97
C ARG A 112 7.80 -3.89 3.17
N TYR A 113 7.50 -3.14 2.10
CA TYR A 113 6.38 -3.47 1.23
C TYR A 113 6.53 -4.83 0.55
N GLU A 114 7.72 -5.13 0.06
CA GLU A 114 8.04 -6.43 -0.57
C GLU A 114 7.80 -7.59 0.41
N TYR A 115 8.29 -7.45 1.64
CA TYR A 115 8.09 -8.45 2.69
C TYR A 115 6.61 -8.65 3.01
N ILE A 116 5.87 -7.57 3.28
CA ILE A 116 4.44 -7.65 3.60
C ILE A 116 3.68 -8.31 2.44
N CYS A 117 3.96 -7.91 1.21
CA CYS A 117 3.32 -8.46 0.02
C CYS A 117 3.57 -9.96 -0.10
N SER A 118 4.84 -10.38 0.00
CA SER A 118 5.21 -11.79 -0.12
C SER A 118 4.62 -12.68 0.97
N GLU A 119 4.54 -12.20 2.21
CA GLU A 119 3.93 -12.97 3.30
C GLU A 119 2.41 -13.10 3.14
N LEU A 120 1.73 -12.05 2.69
CA LEU A 120 0.29 -12.11 2.41
C LEU A 120 -0.02 -12.97 1.17
N GLU A 121 0.86 -13.00 0.18
CA GLU A 121 0.73 -13.93 -0.97
C GLU A 121 0.81 -15.38 -0.53
N LYS A 122 1.71 -15.74 0.39
CA LYS A 122 1.78 -17.10 0.95
C LYS A 122 0.49 -17.49 1.70
N ILE A 123 -0.09 -16.55 2.44
CA ILE A 123 -1.39 -16.78 3.09
C ILE A 123 -2.46 -17.03 2.02
N TYR A 124 -2.55 -16.17 1.01
CA TYR A 124 -3.49 -16.27 -0.10
C TYR A 124 -3.39 -17.62 -0.84
N GLU A 125 -2.18 -18.07 -1.14
CA GLU A 125 -1.94 -19.34 -1.82
C GLU A 125 -2.50 -20.55 -1.05
N ASN A 126 -2.45 -20.49 0.30
CA ASN A 126 -2.90 -21.56 1.19
C ASN A 126 -4.40 -21.48 1.53
N LEU A 127 -5.13 -20.45 1.11
CA LEU A 127 -6.57 -20.35 1.32
C LEU A 127 -7.36 -21.31 0.41
N PRO A 128 -8.54 -21.79 0.87
CA PRO A 128 -9.49 -22.48 0.01
C PRO A 128 -9.84 -21.62 -1.21
N GLU A 129 -10.04 -22.26 -2.37
CA GLU A 129 -10.29 -21.56 -3.63
C GLU A 129 -11.47 -20.59 -3.57
N GLN A 130 -12.55 -20.99 -2.89
CA GLN A 130 -13.75 -20.17 -2.71
C GLN A 130 -13.54 -18.91 -1.87
N GLU A 131 -12.44 -18.81 -1.13
CA GLU A 131 -12.10 -17.67 -0.27
C GLU A 131 -11.10 -16.71 -0.92
N LYS A 132 -10.40 -17.16 -1.98
CA LYS A 132 -9.32 -16.42 -2.62
C LYS A 132 -9.77 -15.08 -3.16
N ASP A 133 -10.87 -15.02 -3.90
CA ASP A 133 -11.38 -13.75 -4.44
C ASP A 133 -11.69 -12.74 -3.34
N ALA A 134 -12.28 -13.20 -2.22
CA ALA A 134 -12.58 -12.33 -1.09
C ALA A 134 -11.31 -11.80 -0.41
N PHE A 135 -10.32 -12.66 -0.16
CA PHE A 135 -9.03 -12.25 0.43
C PHE A 135 -8.26 -11.32 -0.51
N PHE A 136 -8.22 -11.64 -1.79
CA PHE A 136 -7.59 -10.78 -2.77
C PHE A 136 -8.23 -9.40 -2.78
N GLN A 137 -9.55 -9.30 -2.86
CA GLN A 137 -10.28 -8.04 -2.94
C GLN A 137 -10.11 -7.18 -1.67
N MET A 138 -10.23 -7.78 -0.49
CA MET A 138 -10.22 -7.03 0.76
C MET A 138 -8.81 -6.70 1.26
N ILE A 139 -7.83 -7.54 0.95
CA ILE A 139 -6.50 -7.49 1.56
C ILE A 139 -5.39 -7.35 0.51
N LEU A 140 -5.22 -8.37 -0.34
CA LEU A 140 -4.00 -8.50 -1.13
C LEU A 140 -3.88 -7.43 -2.22
N MET A 141 -4.97 -7.10 -2.89
CA MET A 141 -4.99 -6.14 -3.99
C MET A 141 -4.45 -4.76 -3.55
N LYS A 142 -4.91 -4.23 -2.42
CA LYS A 142 -4.44 -2.90 -1.94
C LYS A 142 -2.97 -2.91 -1.53
N VAL A 143 -2.48 -4.02 -0.98
CA VAL A 143 -1.08 -4.18 -0.59
C VAL A 143 -0.20 -4.28 -1.84
N GLN A 144 -0.58 -5.09 -2.81
CA GLN A 144 0.12 -5.19 -4.10
C GLN A 144 0.10 -3.86 -4.86
N ALA A 145 -1.03 -3.14 -4.89
CA ALA A 145 -1.12 -1.83 -5.52
C ALA A 145 -0.16 -0.82 -4.87
N ALA A 146 -0.05 -0.85 -3.54
CA ALA A 146 0.89 -0.01 -2.80
C ALA A 146 2.34 -0.39 -3.08
N TYR A 147 2.67 -1.67 -3.05
CA TYR A 147 3.99 -2.18 -3.38
C TYR A 147 4.42 -1.75 -4.80
N PHE A 148 3.55 -1.96 -5.78
CA PHE A 148 3.86 -1.60 -7.17
C PHE A 148 3.99 -0.08 -7.36
N THR A 149 3.14 0.71 -6.72
CA THR A 149 3.25 2.17 -6.76
C THR A 149 4.55 2.66 -6.13
N ASN A 150 4.91 2.17 -4.95
CA ASN A 150 6.17 2.54 -4.30
C ASN A 150 7.37 2.08 -5.13
N GLY A 151 7.33 0.89 -5.73
CA GLY A 151 8.39 0.39 -6.62
C GLY A 151 8.58 1.24 -7.87
N MET A 152 7.49 1.70 -8.46
CA MET A 152 7.51 2.59 -9.61
C MET A 152 8.29 3.88 -9.29
N TYR A 153 7.98 4.56 -8.18
CA TYR A 153 8.69 5.77 -7.75
C TYR A 153 10.12 5.49 -7.30
N TYR A 154 10.32 4.45 -6.49
CA TYR A 154 11.65 4.07 -6.00
C TYR A 154 12.65 3.86 -7.12
N TYR A 155 12.29 3.09 -8.15
CA TYR A 155 13.19 2.84 -9.28
C TYR A 155 13.34 4.03 -10.22
N ALA A 156 12.32 4.90 -10.32
CA ALA A 156 12.44 6.16 -11.04
C ALA A 156 13.46 7.08 -10.36
N ASP A 157 13.37 7.23 -9.05
CA ASP A 157 14.32 8.03 -8.26
C ASP A 157 15.74 7.45 -8.33
N ARG A 158 15.89 6.10 -8.27
CA ARG A 158 17.16 5.42 -8.49
C ARG A 158 17.75 5.72 -9.85
N SER A 159 16.92 5.71 -10.90
CA SER A 159 17.37 6.06 -12.25
C SER A 159 17.88 7.51 -12.30
N ARG A 160 17.13 8.45 -11.75
CA ARG A 160 17.55 9.87 -11.69
C ARG A 160 18.86 10.06 -10.91
N LEU A 161 19.01 9.36 -9.79
CA LEU A 161 20.26 9.38 -9.03
C LEU A 161 21.43 8.85 -9.87
N CYS A 162 21.26 7.74 -10.58
CA CYS A 162 22.27 7.18 -11.47
C CYS A 162 22.62 8.13 -12.62
N ILE A 163 21.65 8.83 -13.19
CA ILE A 163 21.90 9.87 -14.22
C ILE A 163 22.79 10.96 -13.65
N ARG A 164 22.47 11.49 -12.47
CA ARG A 164 23.29 12.51 -11.79
C ARG A 164 24.73 12.04 -11.52
N GLN A 165 24.91 10.73 -11.35
CA GLN A 165 26.21 10.09 -11.13
C GLN A 165 26.91 9.65 -12.42
N GLY A 166 26.32 9.87 -13.59
CA GLY A 166 26.88 9.42 -14.88
C GLY A 166 26.80 7.92 -15.13
N LYS A 167 26.01 7.16 -14.33
CA LYS A 167 25.86 5.71 -14.43
C LYS A 167 24.71 5.32 -15.37
N ASN A 168 24.88 5.64 -16.67
CA ASN A 168 23.79 5.52 -17.66
C ASN A 168 23.23 4.10 -17.81
N SER A 169 24.06 3.06 -17.73
CA SER A 169 23.60 1.67 -17.82
C SER A 169 22.70 1.29 -16.64
N ASP A 170 23.08 1.68 -15.43
CA ASP A 170 22.27 1.47 -14.23
C ASP A 170 20.98 2.31 -14.28
N ALA A 171 21.08 3.56 -14.75
CA ALA A 171 19.92 4.43 -14.92
C ALA A 171 18.89 3.78 -15.84
N LYS A 172 19.31 3.24 -16.99
CA LYS A 172 18.42 2.51 -17.90
C LYS A 172 17.79 1.30 -17.23
N ARG A 173 18.58 0.49 -16.54
CA ARG A 173 18.08 -0.69 -15.82
C ARG A 173 17.00 -0.32 -14.78
N TYR A 174 17.19 0.77 -14.06
CA TYR A 174 16.20 1.24 -13.07
C TYR A 174 14.96 1.86 -13.73
N THR A 175 15.10 2.56 -14.86
CA THR A 175 13.95 2.98 -15.66
C THR A 175 13.11 1.80 -16.12
N ASP A 176 13.75 0.76 -16.65
CA ASP A 176 13.06 -0.46 -17.10
C ASP A 176 12.32 -1.14 -15.92
N LYS A 177 12.92 -1.17 -14.72
CA LYS A 177 12.25 -1.65 -13.50
C LYS A 177 11.05 -0.79 -13.10
N SER A 178 11.17 0.54 -13.13
CA SER A 178 10.06 1.44 -12.85
C SER A 178 8.87 1.16 -13.77
N HIS A 179 9.11 1.01 -15.07
CA HIS A 179 8.08 0.65 -16.04
C HIS A 179 7.47 -0.74 -15.80
N ALA A 180 8.30 -1.71 -15.37
CA ALA A 180 7.80 -3.05 -15.03
C ALA A 180 6.84 -3.01 -13.83
N PHE A 181 7.12 -2.19 -12.82
CA PHE A 181 6.24 -1.98 -11.67
C PHE A 181 4.92 -1.29 -12.07
N ASP A 182 4.95 -0.28 -12.96
CA ASP A 182 3.71 0.32 -13.49
C ASP A 182 2.89 -0.68 -14.28
N LEU A 183 3.53 -1.50 -15.12
CA LEU A 183 2.84 -2.56 -15.85
C LEU A 183 2.21 -3.60 -14.91
N ALA A 184 2.90 -3.99 -13.85
CA ALA A 184 2.37 -4.90 -12.84
C ALA A 184 1.14 -4.31 -12.14
N ARG A 185 1.20 -3.03 -11.76
CA ARG A 185 0.08 -2.28 -11.18
C ARG A 185 -1.13 -2.28 -12.13
N ARG A 186 -0.94 -1.96 -13.40
CA ARG A 186 -2.02 -1.94 -14.41
C ARG A 186 -2.64 -3.33 -14.62
N LYS A 187 -1.82 -4.39 -14.65
CA LYS A 187 -2.31 -5.76 -14.73
C LYS A 187 -3.13 -6.16 -13.50
N LEU A 188 -2.69 -5.75 -12.31
CA LEU A 188 -3.43 -5.96 -11.07
C LEU A 188 -4.84 -5.34 -11.13
N LEU A 189 -4.93 -4.09 -11.57
CA LEU A 189 -6.21 -3.38 -11.70
C LEU A 189 -7.11 -3.98 -12.76
N TYR A 190 -6.52 -4.40 -13.89
CA TYR A 190 -7.26 -5.11 -14.93
C TYR A 190 -7.84 -6.42 -14.39
N TYR A 191 -7.04 -7.20 -13.65
CA TYR A 191 -7.50 -8.44 -13.03
C TYR A 191 -8.66 -8.18 -12.07
N TYR A 192 -8.53 -7.20 -11.19
CA TYR A 192 -9.58 -6.84 -10.23
C TYR A 192 -10.90 -6.46 -10.93
N ASN A 193 -10.82 -5.59 -11.94
CA ASN A 193 -12.02 -5.07 -12.58
C ASN A 193 -12.68 -6.07 -13.56
N HIS A 194 -11.90 -6.88 -14.26
CA HIS A 194 -12.39 -7.63 -15.42
C HIS A 194 -12.33 -9.16 -15.27
N VAL A 195 -11.49 -9.69 -14.41
CA VAL A 195 -11.26 -11.14 -14.32
C VAL A 195 -11.79 -11.72 -13.02
N MET A 196 -11.39 -11.15 -11.90
CA MET A 196 -11.78 -11.62 -10.58
C MET A 196 -13.31 -11.68 -10.45
N SER A 197 -13.83 -12.74 -9.87
CA SER A 197 -15.29 -12.97 -9.71
C SER A 197 -16.08 -12.74 -11.01
N ASN A 198 -15.52 -13.11 -12.16
CA ASN A 198 -16.10 -12.91 -13.50
C ASN A 198 -16.42 -11.44 -13.82
N GLY A 199 -15.57 -10.51 -13.38
CA GLY A 199 -15.74 -9.08 -13.64
C GLY A 199 -16.86 -8.41 -12.83
N LYS A 200 -17.33 -9.03 -11.75
CA LYS A 200 -18.40 -8.50 -10.90
C LYS A 200 -18.11 -7.09 -10.37
N TRP A 201 -16.83 -6.76 -10.15
CA TRP A 201 -16.41 -5.50 -9.56
C TRP A 201 -15.95 -4.47 -10.60
N ASN A 202 -16.25 -4.68 -11.87
CA ASN A 202 -15.92 -3.75 -12.93
C ASN A 202 -16.50 -2.34 -12.64
N GLY A 203 -15.65 -1.33 -12.70
CA GLY A 203 -16.01 0.07 -12.43
C GLY A 203 -15.97 0.48 -10.95
N ILE A 204 -15.64 -0.41 -10.03
CA ILE A 204 -15.42 -0.05 -8.61
C ILE A 204 -14.10 0.70 -8.42
N LEU A 205 -13.04 0.26 -9.11
CA LEU A 205 -11.78 0.98 -9.17
C LEU A 205 -11.63 1.63 -10.55
N THR A 206 -11.07 2.82 -10.58
CA THR A 206 -10.67 3.45 -11.84
C THR A 206 -9.52 2.64 -12.42
N PRO A 207 -9.70 2.03 -13.62
CA PRO A 207 -8.76 1.00 -14.10
C PRO A 207 -7.34 1.49 -14.29
N GLU A 208 -7.19 2.75 -14.67
CA GLU A 208 -5.90 3.33 -15.02
C GLU A 208 -5.19 3.96 -13.83
N ASP A 209 -5.92 4.32 -12.76
CA ASP A 209 -5.46 5.32 -11.79
C ASP A 209 -5.67 4.93 -10.33
N PHE A 210 -5.58 3.67 -9.97
CA PHE A 210 -5.57 3.32 -8.55
C PHE A 210 -4.13 3.04 -8.07
N PRO A 211 -3.66 3.73 -7.04
CA PRO A 211 -4.28 4.92 -6.44
C PRO A 211 -4.29 6.10 -7.43
N PRO A 212 -5.39 6.87 -7.52
CA PRO A 212 -5.46 7.97 -8.46
C PRO A 212 -4.37 8.99 -8.15
N PRO A 213 -3.47 9.30 -9.09
CA PRO A 213 -2.50 10.35 -8.89
C PRO A 213 -3.24 11.69 -8.86
N ARG A 214 -3.02 12.49 -7.83
CA ARG A 214 -3.53 13.88 -7.80
C ARG A 214 -2.86 14.76 -8.84
N THR A 215 -1.66 14.39 -9.24
CA THR A 215 -0.95 14.97 -10.38
C THR A 215 -0.81 13.86 -11.41
N ALA A 216 -1.27 14.09 -12.63
CA ALA A 216 -1.25 13.13 -13.73
C ALA A 216 0.17 12.74 -14.20
N MET A 217 1.14 12.79 -13.30
CA MET A 217 2.54 12.58 -13.66
C MET A 217 3.05 11.29 -13.03
N TYR A 218 3.09 10.26 -13.85
CA TYR A 218 3.95 9.12 -13.57
C TYR A 218 5.40 9.59 -13.48
N PRO A 219 6.22 9.01 -12.59
CA PRO A 219 7.62 9.36 -12.54
C PRO A 219 8.25 9.13 -13.90
N SER A 220 8.77 10.19 -14.50
CA SER A 220 9.45 10.11 -15.80
C SER A 220 10.95 9.99 -15.59
N CYS A 221 11.54 8.99 -16.24
CA CYS A 221 12.98 8.83 -16.32
C CYS A 221 13.40 8.87 -17.78
N GLN A 222 14.13 9.91 -18.16
CA GLN A 222 14.78 9.94 -19.45
C GLN A 222 16.27 9.69 -19.26
N VAL A 223 16.75 8.58 -19.78
CA VAL A 223 18.18 8.29 -19.80
C VAL A 223 18.78 8.98 -21.02
N PRO A 224 19.83 9.79 -20.85
CA PRO A 224 20.51 10.41 -21.98
C PRO A 224 21.00 9.37 -22.97
N LEU A 225 20.74 9.59 -24.26
CA LEU A 225 21.18 8.69 -25.35
C LEU A 225 22.66 8.83 -25.71
N HIS A 226 23.43 9.66 -24.97
CA HIS A 226 24.82 9.88 -25.26
C HIS A 226 25.68 8.68 -24.93
N ALA A 227 26.56 8.31 -25.85
CA ALA A 227 27.62 7.34 -25.62
C ALA A 227 28.42 7.70 -24.38
N ALA A 228 28.90 6.69 -23.67
CA ALA A 228 29.81 6.90 -22.56
C ALA A 228 30.95 7.81 -23.01
N ALA A 229 31.22 8.87 -22.24
CA ALA A 229 32.39 9.69 -22.49
C ALA A 229 33.63 8.81 -22.35
N ASP A 230 34.65 9.03 -23.21
CA ASP A 230 35.96 8.34 -23.13
C ASP A 230 36.74 8.67 -21.84
N LYS A 231 36.04 9.15 -20.82
CA LYS A 231 36.62 9.57 -19.55
C LYS A 231 36.12 8.67 -18.43
N LEU A 232 37.04 8.23 -17.57
CA LEU A 232 36.72 7.59 -16.31
C LEU A 232 35.89 8.54 -15.44
N ILE A 233 34.66 8.13 -15.12
CA ILE A 233 33.80 8.85 -14.20
C ILE A 233 33.87 8.15 -12.86
N VAL A 234 34.41 8.81 -11.85
CA VAL A 234 34.43 8.32 -10.46
C VAL A 234 33.25 8.97 -9.75
N THR A 235 32.33 8.15 -9.26
CA THR A 235 31.18 8.63 -8.46
C THR A 235 31.31 8.09 -7.04
N CYS A 236 31.19 8.99 -6.05
CA CYS A 236 31.09 8.64 -4.64
C CYS A 236 29.62 8.61 -4.21
N TRP A 237 29.31 7.70 -3.32
CA TRP A 237 28.00 7.59 -2.66
C TRP A 237 27.99 8.38 -1.36
#